data_a717754fc793fd9452566fffa48c20d4
#
_entry.id   a717754fc793fd9452566fffa48c20d4
#
_cell.length_a   1.000
_cell.length_b   1.000
_cell.length_c   1.000
_cell.angle_alpha   90.00
_cell.angle_beta   90.00
_cell.angle_gamma   90.00
#
_symmetry.space_group_name_H-M   'P 1'
#
loop_
_entity.id
_entity.type
_entity.pdbx_description
1 polymer ?
#
loop_
_entity_poly.entity_id
_entity_poly.type
_entity_poly.pdbx_seq_one_letter_code
_entity_poly.pdbx_strand_id
1 'polypeptide(L)'
;MQIAYALQSANISRIFSTLGADPHSLSYFWILPPLAGIIVQPIIGALSDRTWTRFGRRIPYLFAGALVAVCVMCLLPNAGSFGMTVSAAMVFGLISLMFLDTSINMAMQPFKMMVGDMVNEKQKGLAYSIQSFLCNAGSLAGYLFPFIFAAIGISNIAPKGVIPDSVIYSFYIGALILILCVIYTSAKVKEFPPEEYACLLYTSPSPRDCS
;
A
#
# COMPACT_ATOMS: atom_id res chain seq x y z
N MET A 1 -1.88 -3.29 -3.25
CA MET A 1 -1.52 -2.75 -1.93
C MET A 1 -0.82 -3.76 -1.04
N GLN A 2 -1.36 -4.96 -0.84
CA GLN A 2 -0.72 -5.99 0.01
C GLN A 2 0.64 -6.46 -0.53
N ILE A 3 0.82 -6.51 -1.84
CA ILE A 3 2.14 -6.78 -2.45
C ILE A 3 3.16 -5.71 -2.01
N ALA A 4 2.80 -4.43 -2.07
CA ALA A 4 3.68 -3.33 -1.65
C ALA A 4 4.03 -3.41 -0.17
N TYR A 5 3.03 -3.69 0.69
CA TYR A 5 3.24 -3.88 2.12
C TYR A 5 4.15 -5.09 2.42
N ALA A 6 3.94 -6.21 1.73
CA ALA A 6 4.76 -7.41 1.88
C ALA A 6 6.21 -7.18 1.41
N LEU A 7 6.41 -6.48 0.29
CA LEU A 7 7.74 -6.11 -0.19
C LEU A 7 8.48 -5.19 0.79
N GLN A 8 7.77 -4.20 1.35
CA GLN A 8 8.30 -3.35 2.41
C GLN A 8 8.73 -4.20 3.61
N SER A 9 7.83 -5.00 4.16
CA SER A 9 8.09 -5.81 5.35
C SER A 9 9.20 -6.83 5.15
N ALA A 10 9.28 -7.49 3.98
CA ALA A 10 10.30 -8.48 3.69
C ALA A 10 11.71 -7.90 3.54
N ASN A 11 11.83 -6.68 3.01
CA ASN A 11 13.10 -6.12 2.59
C ASN A 11 13.62 -4.97 3.47
N ILE A 12 12.83 -4.49 4.43
CA ILE A 12 13.18 -3.35 5.27
C ILE A 12 14.51 -3.57 6.03
N SER A 13 14.61 -4.67 6.76
CA SER A 13 15.83 -5.01 7.51
C SER A 13 17.03 -5.18 6.58
N ARG A 14 16.79 -5.71 5.40
CA ARG A 14 17.82 -5.96 4.39
C ARG A 14 18.33 -4.65 3.78
N ILE A 15 17.44 -3.74 3.44
CA ILE A 15 17.80 -2.40 2.92
C ILE A 15 18.63 -1.64 3.97
N PHE A 16 18.15 -1.57 5.20
CA PHE A 16 18.83 -0.79 6.25
C PHE A 16 20.13 -1.42 6.73
N SER A 17 20.23 -2.75 6.85
CA SER A 17 21.50 -3.40 7.17
C SER A 17 22.54 -3.22 6.04
N THR A 18 22.09 -3.19 4.78
CA THR A 18 22.99 -2.88 3.65
C THR A 18 23.48 -1.43 3.71
N LEU A 19 22.64 -0.49 4.13
CA LEU A 19 23.01 0.92 4.32
C LEU A 19 23.90 1.16 5.56
N GLY A 20 24.14 0.14 6.38
CA GLY A 20 25.05 0.20 7.54
C GLY A 20 24.35 0.45 8.87
N ALA A 21 23.05 0.18 8.99
CA ALA A 21 22.33 0.27 10.25
C ALA A 21 22.76 -0.81 11.24
N ASP A 22 22.96 -0.41 12.49
CA ASP A 22 23.20 -1.35 13.59
C ASP A 22 21.93 -2.17 13.88
N PRO A 23 22.07 -3.47 14.26
CA PRO A 23 20.93 -4.33 14.58
C PRO A 23 19.99 -3.75 15.65
N HIS A 24 20.50 -3.01 16.62
CA HIS A 24 19.70 -2.36 17.66
C HIS A 24 18.86 -1.20 17.13
N SER A 25 19.35 -0.45 16.16
CA SER A 25 18.59 0.64 15.53
C SER A 25 17.49 0.16 14.61
N LEU A 26 17.58 -1.07 14.08
CA LEU A 26 16.55 -1.67 13.23
C LEU A 26 15.18 -1.76 13.91
N SER A 27 15.12 -1.90 15.23
CA SER A 27 13.88 -1.96 15.99
C SER A 27 13.03 -0.70 15.82
N TYR A 28 13.64 0.48 15.73
CA TYR A 28 12.93 1.75 15.50
C TYR A 28 12.27 1.79 14.11
N PHE A 29 12.93 1.22 13.10
CA PHE A 29 12.39 1.16 11.75
C PHE A 29 11.15 0.25 11.62
N TRP A 30 10.97 -0.69 12.56
CA TRP A 30 9.80 -1.55 12.61
C TRP A 30 8.62 -0.95 13.39
N ILE A 31 8.89 -0.09 14.38
CA ILE A 31 7.86 0.48 15.25
C ILE A 31 7.24 1.75 14.65
N LEU A 32 8.05 2.63 14.07
CA LEU A 32 7.61 3.94 13.59
C LEU A 32 6.53 3.89 12.50
N PRO A 33 6.65 3.06 11.44
CA PRO A 33 5.64 3.01 10.39
C PRO A 33 4.24 2.60 10.89
N PRO A 34 4.06 1.51 11.68
CA PRO A 34 2.76 1.16 12.24
C PRO A 34 2.15 2.26 13.12
N LEU A 35 2.95 3.00 13.88
CA LEU A 35 2.47 4.13 14.68
C LEU A 35 1.89 5.25 13.79
N ALA A 36 2.55 5.58 12.69
CA ALA A 36 2.02 6.53 11.72
C ALA A 36 0.69 6.01 11.12
N GLY A 37 0.59 4.72 10.83
CA GLY A 37 -0.64 4.08 10.34
C GLY A 37 -1.81 4.22 11.30
N ILE A 38 -1.61 4.04 12.59
CA ILE A 38 -2.65 4.19 13.63
C ILE A 38 -3.27 5.59 13.62
N ILE A 39 -2.46 6.61 13.36
CA ILE A 39 -2.93 8.01 13.32
C ILE A 39 -3.60 8.32 11.97
N VAL A 40 -2.99 7.90 10.88
CA VAL A 40 -3.43 8.25 9.52
C VAL A 40 -4.75 7.56 9.14
N GLN A 41 -4.94 6.30 9.54
CA GLN A 41 -6.12 5.52 9.16
C GLN A 41 -7.46 6.16 9.56
N PRO A 42 -7.69 6.57 10.83
CA PRO A 42 -8.95 7.20 11.21
C PRO A 42 -9.13 8.59 10.59
N ILE A 43 -8.05 9.36 10.41
CA ILE A 43 -8.10 10.67 9.78
C ILE A 43 -8.55 10.54 8.32
N ILE A 44 -7.93 9.67 7.56
CA ILE A 44 -8.28 9.44 6.15
C ILE A 44 -9.67 8.82 6.02
N GLY A 45 -10.06 7.92 6.93
CA GLY A 45 -11.43 7.41 7.00
C GLY A 45 -12.44 8.54 7.12
N ALA A 46 -12.28 9.39 8.12
CA ALA A 46 -13.19 10.53 8.38
C ALA A 46 -13.17 11.57 7.23
N LEU A 47 -12.00 11.86 6.65
CA LEU A 47 -11.89 12.77 5.51
C LEU A 47 -12.57 12.20 4.26
N SER A 48 -12.35 10.93 3.95
CA SER A 48 -12.97 10.28 2.79
C SER A 48 -14.50 10.22 2.91
N ASP A 49 -15.03 10.13 4.12
CA ASP A 49 -16.48 10.12 4.35
C ASP A 49 -17.14 11.48 4.13
N ARG A 50 -16.39 12.57 4.28
CA ARG A 50 -16.87 13.95 4.11
C ARG A 50 -16.62 14.55 2.73
N THR A 51 -15.75 13.93 1.94
CA THR A 51 -15.33 14.47 0.64
C THR A 51 -16.12 13.81 -0.48
N TRP A 52 -16.84 14.62 -1.27
CA TRP A 52 -17.51 14.16 -2.48
C TRP A 52 -16.86 14.81 -3.70
N THR A 53 -16.42 13.99 -4.63
CA THR A 53 -15.86 14.43 -5.90
C THR A 53 -16.60 13.79 -7.06
N ARG A 54 -16.37 14.31 -8.28
CA ARG A 54 -16.91 13.73 -9.52
C ARG A 54 -16.49 12.27 -9.78
N PHE A 55 -15.45 11.80 -9.10
CA PHE A 55 -14.96 10.42 -9.19
C PHE A 55 -15.46 9.52 -8.07
N GLY A 56 -16.21 10.08 -7.12
CA GLY A 56 -16.67 9.40 -5.93
C GLY A 56 -16.06 9.98 -4.65
N ARG A 57 -16.34 9.33 -3.55
CA ARG A 57 -15.94 9.72 -2.20
C ARG A 57 -14.57 9.17 -1.83
N ARG A 58 -14.33 7.90 -2.11
CA ARG A 58 -13.17 7.14 -1.65
C ARG A 58 -12.06 7.01 -2.70
N ILE A 59 -12.42 7.03 -4.00
CA ILE A 59 -11.49 6.84 -5.13
C ILE A 59 -10.35 7.86 -5.12
N PRO A 60 -10.55 9.17 -4.86
CA PRO A 60 -9.46 10.14 -4.86
C PRO A 60 -8.38 9.85 -3.83
N TYR A 61 -8.77 9.42 -2.62
CA TYR A 61 -7.82 9.06 -1.56
C TYR A 61 -7.07 7.77 -1.88
N LEU A 62 -7.79 6.78 -2.45
CA LEU A 62 -7.19 5.56 -2.96
C LEU A 62 -6.10 5.86 -4.00
N PHE A 63 -6.43 6.71 -4.97
CA PHE A 63 -5.53 7.07 -6.07
C PHE A 63 -4.34 7.90 -5.58
N ALA A 64 -4.58 8.92 -4.76
CA ALA A 64 -3.52 9.77 -4.21
C ALA A 64 -2.54 8.95 -3.34
N GLY A 65 -3.04 8.11 -2.43
CA GLY A 65 -2.21 7.25 -1.60
C GLY A 65 -1.39 6.26 -2.44
N ALA A 66 -2.01 5.64 -3.45
CA ALA A 66 -1.29 4.71 -4.33
C ALA A 66 -0.22 5.41 -5.17
N LEU A 67 -0.48 6.63 -5.68
CA LEU A 67 0.49 7.40 -6.45
C LEU A 67 1.73 7.73 -5.62
N VAL A 68 1.53 8.22 -4.40
CA VAL A 68 2.65 8.51 -3.48
C VAL A 68 3.40 7.22 -3.14
N ALA A 69 2.69 6.12 -2.85
CA ALA A 69 3.31 4.84 -2.57
C ALA A 69 4.19 4.35 -3.73
N VAL A 70 3.72 4.46 -4.98
CA VAL A 70 4.49 4.11 -6.19
C VAL A 70 5.75 4.95 -6.33
N CYS A 71 5.65 6.27 -6.13
CA CYS A 71 6.83 7.15 -6.15
C CYS A 71 7.87 6.74 -5.10
N VAL A 72 7.43 6.48 -3.89
CA VAL A 72 8.34 6.07 -2.81
C VAL A 72 8.91 4.67 -3.04
N MET A 73 8.12 3.73 -3.58
CA MET A 73 8.61 2.40 -3.96
C MET A 73 9.71 2.45 -5.02
N CYS A 74 9.69 3.47 -5.89
CA CYS A 74 10.77 3.70 -6.84
C CYS A 74 11.99 4.38 -6.21
N LEU A 75 11.80 5.21 -5.19
CA LEU A 75 12.90 5.96 -4.54
C LEU A 75 13.64 5.15 -3.47
N LEU A 76 12.92 4.41 -2.64
CA LEU A 76 13.48 3.71 -1.48
C LEU A 76 14.61 2.73 -1.83
N PRO A 77 14.47 1.85 -2.85
CA PRO A 77 15.54 0.91 -3.17
C PRO A 77 16.77 1.58 -3.81
N ASN A 78 16.65 2.84 -4.26
CA ASN A 78 17.76 3.60 -4.82
C ASN A 78 18.50 4.45 -3.77
N ALA A 79 18.15 4.39 -2.49
CA ALA A 79 18.74 5.19 -1.42
C ALA A 79 20.27 5.06 -1.35
N GLY A 80 20.83 3.87 -1.63
CA GLY A 80 22.28 3.64 -1.68
C GLY A 80 22.99 4.22 -2.90
N SER A 81 22.26 4.49 -4.00
CA SER A 81 22.83 4.94 -5.28
C SER A 81 23.01 6.46 -5.36
N PHE A 82 22.42 7.23 -4.44
CA PHE A 82 22.47 8.70 -4.48
C PHE A 82 23.79 9.32 -3.97
N GLY A 83 24.81 8.51 -3.67
CA GLY A 83 26.10 9.01 -3.19
C GLY A 83 26.04 9.72 -1.83
N MET A 84 24.99 9.48 -1.05
CA MET A 84 24.81 10.06 0.28
C MET A 84 25.73 9.41 1.31
N THR A 85 26.06 10.15 2.37
CA THR A 85 26.70 9.57 3.54
C THR A 85 25.79 8.52 4.19
N VAL A 86 26.35 7.53 4.89
CA VAL A 86 25.57 6.47 5.56
C VAL A 86 24.45 7.04 6.43
N SER A 87 24.75 8.05 7.23
CA SER A 87 23.74 8.69 8.09
C SER A 87 22.64 9.38 7.29
N ALA A 88 22.96 10.06 6.19
CA ALA A 88 21.97 10.69 5.32
C ALA A 88 21.10 9.64 4.59
N ALA A 89 21.70 8.55 4.12
CA ALA A 89 20.98 7.45 3.48
C ALA A 89 20.01 6.75 4.46
N MET A 90 20.41 6.59 5.72
CA MET A 90 19.55 6.03 6.77
C MET A 90 18.35 6.93 7.07
N VAL A 91 18.57 8.24 7.24
CA VAL A 91 17.49 9.21 7.49
C VAL A 91 16.54 9.28 6.28
N PHE A 92 17.08 9.34 5.07
CA PHE A 92 16.30 9.30 3.84
C PHE A 92 15.48 8.02 3.74
N GLY A 93 16.08 6.86 4.02
CA GLY A 93 15.40 5.57 4.03
C GLY A 93 14.26 5.52 5.05
N LEU A 94 14.48 6.03 6.27
CA LEU A 94 13.47 6.09 7.34
C LEU A 94 12.28 6.97 6.93
N ILE A 95 12.56 8.17 6.44
CA ILE A 95 11.51 9.10 5.97
C ILE A 95 10.73 8.47 4.82
N SER A 96 11.41 7.90 3.83
CA SER A 96 10.79 7.20 2.71
C SER A 96 9.92 6.04 3.17
N LEU A 97 10.39 5.27 4.15
CA LEU A 97 9.63 4.16 4.73
C LEU A 97 8.34 4.64 5.41
N MET A 98 8.42 5.71 6.21
CA MET A 98 7.25 6.31 6.86
C MET A 98 6.23 6.83 5.83
N PHE A 99 6.71 7.49 4.76
CA PHE A 99 5.85 7.92 3.66
C PHE A 99 5.21 6.75 2.94
N LEU A 100 5.95 5.67 2.70
CA LEU A 100 5.42 4.46 2.05
C LEU A 100 4.32 3.83 2.88
N ASP A 101 4.56 3.60 4.16
CA ASP A 101 3.57 3.00 5.06
C ASP A 101 2.32 3.87 5.21
N THR A 102 2.50 5.17 5.42
CA THR A 102 1.42 6.16 5.47
C THR A 102 0.58 6.14 4.19
N SER A 103 1.22 6.11 3.03
CA SER A 103 0.57 6.13 1.73
C SER A 103 -0.18 4.84 1.44
N ILE A 104 0.38 3.68 1.79
CA ILE A 104 -0.29 2.38 1.69
C ILE A 104 -1.52 2.36 2.60
N ASN A 105 -1.40 2.82 3.84
CA ASN A 105 -2.52 2.90 4.79
C ASN A 105 -3.59 3.88 4.31
N MET A 106 -3.19 5.05 3.80
CA MET A 106 -4.09 6.04 3.20
C MET A 106 -4.94 5.45 2.06
N ALA A 107 -4.33 4.62 1.21
CA ALA A 107 -5.02 3.98 0.09
C ALA A 107 -5.84 2.75 0.54
N MET A 108 -5.38 2.02 1.55
CA MET A 108 -5.99 0.76 1.95
C MET A 108 -7.32 0.95 2.70
N GLN A 109 -7.46 2.01 3.49
CA GLN A 109 -8.69 2.27 4.24
C GLN A 109 -9.89 2.54 3.34
N PRO A 110 -9.84 3.53 2.40
CA PRO A 110 -10.93 3.74 1.46
C PRO A 110 -11.30 2.48 0.67
N PHE A 111 -10.32 1.67 0.28
CA PHE A 111 -10.55 0.43 -0.44
C PHE A 111 -11.34 -0.59 0.39
N LYS A 112 -10.97 -0.81 1.67
CA LYS A 112 -11.69 -1.73 2.56
C LYS A 112 -13.13 -1.28 2.80
N MET A 113 -13.32 0.01 3.04
CA MET A 113 -14.64 0.58 3.30
C MET A 113 -15.53 0.55 2.06
N MET A 114 -14.96 0.78 0.86
CA MET A 114 -15.67 0.72 -0.42
C MET A 114 -16.30 -0.66 -0.66
N VAL A 115 -15.61 -1.74 -0.30
CA VAL A 115 -16.18 -3.10 -0.41
C VAL A 115 -17.43 -3.23 0.46
N GLY A 116 -17.40 -2.68 1.70
CA GLY A 116 -18.54 -2.69 2.59
C GLY A 116 -19.73 -1.87 2.10
N ASP A 117 -19.45 -0.75 1.42
CA ASP A 117 -20.49 0.16 0.90
C ASP A 117 -21.20 -0.39 -0.35
N MET A 118 -20.49 -1.18 -1.17
CA MET A 118 -20.97 -1.64 -2.47
C MET A 118 -21.68 -2.99 -2.42
N VAL A 119 -21.61 -3.71 -1.31
CA VAL A 119 -22.12 -5.07 -1.18
C VAL A 119 -23.31 -5.13 -0.24
N ASN A 120 -24.36 -5.87 -0.65
CA ASN A 120 -25.55 -6.08 0.18
C ASN A 120 -25.18 -6.78 1.51
N GLU A 121 -25.89 -6.47 2.58
CA GLU A 121 -25.69 -7.04 3.93
C GLU A 121 -25.54 -8.56 3.93
N LYS A 122 -26.38 -9.29 3.15
CA LYS A 122 -26.36 -10.75 3.05
C LYS A 122 -25.06 -11.30 2.42
N GLN A 123 -24.36 -10.50 1.63
CA GLN A 123 -23.16 -10.89 0.90
C GLN A 123 -21.88 -10.29 1.49
N LYS A 124 -21.96 -9.42 2.48
CA LYS A 124 -20.80 -8.76 3.10
C LYS A 124 -19.79 -9.77 3.62
N GLY A 125 -20.24 -10.83 4.30
CA GLY A 125 -19.36 -11.88 4.81
C GLY A 125 -18.53 -12.55 3.71
N LEU A 126 -19.17 -12.91 2.60
CA LEU A 126 -18.50 -13.51 1.45
C LEU A 126 -17.52 -12.53 0.79
N ALA A 127 -17.93 -11.27 0.61
CA ALA A 127 -17.10 -10.24 0.00
C ALA A 127 -15.82 -9.97 0.81
N TYR A 128 -15.93 -9.85 2.13
CA TYR A 128 -14.76 -9.69 3.02
C TYR A 128 -13.88 -10.94 3.07
N SER A 129 -14.46 -12.14 2.96
CA SER A 129 -13.69 -13.38 2.89
C SER A 129 -12.86 -13.44 1.60
N ILE A 130 -13.46 -13.12 0.45
CA ILE A 130 -12.75 -13.04 -0.83
C ILE A 130 -11.68 -11.96 -0.78
N GLN A 131 -12.00 -10.79 -0.25
CA GLN A 131 -11.02 -9.70 -0.07
C GLN A 131 -9.83 -10.15 0.76
N SER A 132 -10.07 -10.81 1.89
CA SER A 132 -9.02 -11.32 2.77
C SER A 132 -8.17 -12.38 2.09
N PHE A 133 -8.79 -13.30 1.34
CA PHE A 133 -8.07 -14.30 0.55
C PHE A 133 -7.14 -13.63 -0.48
N LEU A 134 -7.65 -12.67 -1.26
CA LEU A 134 -6.86 -11.96 -2.27
C LEU A 134 -5.75 -11.11 -1.64
N CYS A 135 -6.01 -10.52 -0.47
CA CYS A 135 -4.99 -9.79 0.30
C CYS A 135 -3.84 -10.70 0.72
N ASN A 136 -4.14 -11.87 1.26
CA ASN A 136 -3.11 -12.84 1.69
C ASN A 136 -2.36 -13.43 0.49
N ALA A 137 -3.06 -13.74 -0.61
CA ALA A 137 -2.42 -14.17 -1.86
C ALA A 137 -1.48 -13.09 -2.42
N GLY A 138 -1.87 -11.82 -2.37
CA GLY A 138 -1.02 -10.69 -2.74
C GLY A 138 0.20 -10.55 -1.84
N SER A 139 0.05 -10.74 -0.53
CA SER A 139 1.18 -10.72 0.41
C SER A 139 2.17 -11.85 0.11
N LEU A 140 1.66 -13.06 -0.12
CA LEU A 140 2.49 -14.21 -0.48
C LEU A 140 3.29 -13.94 -1.75
N ALA A 141 2.67 -13.41 -2.78
CA ALA A 141 3.35 -13.02 -4.02
C ALA A 141 4.45 -12.00 -3.75
N GLY A 142 4.18 -10.98 -2.92
CA GLY A 142 5.16 -9.95 -2.54
C GLY A 142 6.39 -10.54 -1.83
N TYR A 143 6.20 -11.47 -0.92
CA TYR A 143 7.30 -12.16 -0.23
C TYR A 143 8.12 -13.06 -1.16
N LEU A 144 7.49 -13.63 -2.19
CA LEU A 144 8.16 -14.54 -3.13
C LEU A 144 8.96 -13.79 -4.21
N PHE A 145 8.66 -12.54 -4.52
CA PHE A 145 9.31 -11.81 -5.62
C PHE A 145 10.84 -11.82 -5.57
N PRO A 146 11.52 -11.50 -4.45
CA PRO A 146 12.97 -11.52 -4.42
C PRO A 146 13.55 -12.91 -4.71
N PHE A 147 12.85 -13.98 -4.28
CA PHE A 147 13.28 -15.36 -4.52
C PHE A 147 13.05 -15.78 -5.97
N ILE A 148 11.94 -15.37 -6.58
CA ILE A 148 11.65 -15.62 -8.00
C ILE A 148 12.72 -14.96 -8.88
N PHE A 149 13.08 -13.69 -8.58
CA PHE A 149 14.11 -12.99 -9.33
C PHE A 149 15.50 -13.60 -9.16
N ALA A 150 15.82 -14.07 -7.96
CA ALA A 150 17.04 -14.81 -7.70
C ALA A 150 17.09 -16.13 -8.49
N ALA A 151 15.95 -16.83 -8.61
CA ALA A 151 15.87 -18.08 -9.40
C ALA A 151 16.02 -17.86 -10.92
N ILE A 152 15.64 -16.68 -11.42
CA ILE A 152 15.81 -16.28 -12.83
C ILE A 152 17.27 -15.82 -13.12
N GLY A 153 18.13 -15.75 -12.09
CA GLY A 153 19.54 -15.36 -12.24
C GLY A 153 19.83 -13.88 -11.95
N ILE A 154 18.86 -13.13 -11.42
CA ILE A 154 19.09 -11.76 -10.95
C ILE A 154 19.84 -11.82 -9.61
N SER A 155 20.93 -11.05 -9.49
CA SER A 155 21.76 -11.06 -8.29
C SER A 155 20.97 -10.74 -7.03
N ASN A 156 21.03 -11.65 -6.06
CA ASN A 156 20.45 -11.50 -4.74
C ASN A 156 21.49 -11.09 -3.68
N ILE A 157 22.73 -10.96 -4.08
CA ILE A 157 23.87 -10.59 -3.24
C ILE A 157 24.51 -9.34 -3.86
N ALA A 158 24.73 -8.32 -3.04
CA ALA A 158 25.40 -7.10 -3.44
C ALA A 158 26.51 -6.74 -2.44
N PRO A 159 27.52 -5.94 -2.86
CA PRO A 159 28.52 -5.38 -1.97
C PRO A 159 27.89 -4.54 -0.84
N LYS A 160 28.64 -4.33 0.25
CA LYS A 160 28.20 -3.43 1.33
C LYS A 160 27.91 -2.02 0.78
N GLY A 161 26.77 -1.47 1.11
CA GLY A 161 26.34 -0.15 0.65
C GLY A 161 25.49 -0.15 -0.63
N VAL A 162 25.31 -1.30 -1.29
CA VAL A 162 24.51 -1.43 -2.51
C VAL A 162 23.36 -2.41 -2.27
N ILE A 163 22.13 -1.99 -2.57
CA ILE A 163 20.94 -2.84 -2.43
C ILE A 163 20.92 -3.85 -3.58
N PRO A 164 20.66 -5.16 -3.32
CA PRO A 164 20.63 -6.17 -4.37
C PRO A 164 19.61 -5.88 -5.47
N ASP A 165 19.96 -6.17 -6.72
CA ASP A 165 19.10 -5.93 -7.89
C ASP A 165 17.75 -6.66 -7.79
N SER A 166 17.73 -7.87 -7.22
CA SER A 166 16.49 -8.62 -6.98
C SER A 166 15.48 -7.85 -6.12
N VAL A 167 15.95 -7.07 -5.15
CA VAL A 167 15.11 -6.20 -4.31
C VAL A 167 14.62 -5.00 -5.12
N ILE A 168 15.51 -4.33 -5.86
CA ILE A 168 15.17 -3.16 -6.68
C ILE A 168 14.08 -3.52 -7.69
N TYR A 169 14.26 -4.61 -8.45
CA TYR A 169 13.26 -5.06 -9.43
C TYR A 169 11.97 -5.51 -8.78
N SER A 170 12.01 -6.12 -7.59
CA SER A 170 10.80 -6.48 -6.84
C SER A 170 9.96 -5.25 -6.52
N PHE A 171 10.59 -4.16 -6.06
CA PHE A 171 9.90 -2.91 -5.78
C PHE A 171 9.33 -2.25 -7.06
N TYR A 172 10.06 -2.25 -8.17
CA TYR A 172 9.57 -1.68 -9.43
C TYR A 172 8.38 -2.44 -9.99
N ILE A 173 8.44 -3.77 -9.99
CA ILE A 173 7.32 -4.60 -10.47
C ILE A 173 6.13 -4.50 -9.50
N GLY A 174 6.37 -4.48 -8.19
CA GLY A 174 5.34 -4.24 -7.19
C GLY A 174 4.65 -2.87 -7.37
N ALA A 175 5.42 -1.82 -7.67
CA ALA A 175 4.91 -0.49 -7.97
C ALA A 175 4.07 -0.47 -9.26
N LEU A 176 4.54 -1.13 -10.31
CA LEU A 176 3.81 -1.26 -11.58
C LEU A 176 2.47 -1.99 -11.39
N ILE A 177 2.47 -3.12 -10.68
CA ILE A 177 1.24 -3.86 -10.37
C ILE A 177 0.28 -2.99 -9.55
N LEU A 178 0.79 -2.28 -8.54
CA LEU A 178 -0.01 -1.41 -7.69
C LEU A 178 -0.72 -0.34 -8.51
N ILE A 179 0.01 0.41 -9.34
CA ILE A 179 -0.58 1.50 -10.12
C ILE A 179 -1.58 1.00 -11.16
N LEU A 180 -1.28 -0.10 -11.85
CA LEU A 180 -2.19 -0.70 -12.82
C LEU A 180 -3.50 -1.17 -12.16
N CYS A 181 -3.42 -1.84 -11.00
CA CYS A 181 -4.60 -2.25 -10.25
C CYS A 181 -5.43 -1.06 -9.77
N VAL A 182 -4.79 0.02 -9.32
CA VAL A 182 -5.50 1.21 -8.85
C VAL A 182 -6.15 1.96 -10.00
N ILE A 183 -5.49 2.11 -11.14
CA ILE A 183 -6.08 2.70 -12.35
C ILE A 183 -7.28 1.86 -12.80
N TYR A 184 -7.14 0.54 -12.86
CA TYR A 184 -8.23 -0.35 -13.23
C TYR A 184 -9.43 -0.20 -12.28
N THR A 185 -9.18 -0.21 -10.96
CA THR A 185 -10.22 -0.04 -9.95
C THR A 185 -10.91 1.31 -10.09
N SER A 186 -10.14 2.40 -10.20
CA SER A 186 -10.68 3.76 -10.33
C SER A 186 -11.48 3.96 -11.62
N ALA A 187 -11.16 3.24 -12.70
CA ALA A 187 -11.87 3.33 -13.96
C ALA A 187 -13.14 2.48 -14.02
N LYS A 188 -13.16 1.33 -13.32
CA LYS A 188 -14.28 0.36 -13.39
C LYS A 188 -15.27 0.51 -12.24
N VAL A 189 -14.82 0.91 -11.06
CA VAL A 189 -15.68 1.05 -9.90
C VAL A 189 -16.33 2.43 -9.93
N LYS A 190 -17.67 2.44 -9.92
CA LYS A 190 -18.48 3.65 -9.72
C LYS A 190 -19.08 3.58 -8.33
N GLU A 191 -18.79 4.58 -7.50
CA GLU A 191 -19.41 4.72 -6.20
C GLU A 191 -20.84 5.25 -6.36
N PHE A 192 -21.73 4.89 -5.41
CA PHE A 192 -23.09 5.39 -5.39
C PHE A 192 -23.12 6.91 -5.19
N PRO A 193 -24.03 7.63 -5.90
CA PRO A 193 -24.26 9.06 -5.66
C PRO A 193 -24.63 9.33 -4.18
N PRO A 194 -24.40 10.57 -3.67
CA PRO A 194 -24.72 10.92 -2.29
C PRO A 194 -26.17 10.63 -1.87
N GLU A 195 -27.11 10.84 -2.79
CA GLU A 195 -28.55 10.65 -2.58
C GLU A 195 -28.89 9.16 -2.42
N GLU A 196 -28.38 8.31 -3.31
CA GLU A 196 -28.58 6.87 -3.24
C GLU A 196 -27.89 6.27 -2.00
N TYR A 197 -26.70 6.75 -1.66
CA TYR A 197 -25.98 6.31 -0.47
C TYR A 197 -26.74 6.66 0.82
N ALA A 198 -27.32 7.85 0.91
CA ALA A 198 -28.13 8.27 2.06
C ALA A 198 -29.42 7.39 2.15
N CYS A 199 -30.03 7.08 1.01
CA CYS A 199 -31.21 6.20 0.97
C CYS A 199 -30.85 4.78 1.47
N LEU A 200 -29.73 4.20 0.99
CA LEU A 200 -29.28 2.88 1.43
C LEU A 200 -28.96 2.82 2.93
N LEU A 201 -28.46 3.94 3.50
CA LEU A 201 -28.10 4.01 4.90
C LEU A 201 -29.32 4.14 5.83
N TYR A 202 -30.37 4.86 5.41
CA TYR A 202 -31.46 5.28 6.29
C TYR A 202 -32.81 4.54 6.03
N THR A 203 -33.03 3.94 4.86
CA THR A 203 -34.39 3.49 4.49
C THR A 203 -34.52 2.06 4.02
N SER A 204 -33.49 1.40 3.52
CA SER A 204 -33.68 0.07 2.90
C SER A 204 -32.46 -0.84 2.95
N PRO A 205 -32.68 -2.16 3.11
CA PRO A 205 -31.65 -3.18 2.98
C PRO A 205 -31.26 -3.51 1.53
N SER A 206 -31.89 -2.90 0.51
CA SER A 206 -31.64 -3.20 -0.90
C SER A 206 -31.48 -1.93 -1.76
N PRO A 207 -30.47 -1.88 -2.65
CA PRO A 207 -30.32 -0.78 -3.61
C PRO A 207 -31.51 -0.58 -4.56
N ARG A 208 -32.35 -1.62 -4.75
CA ARG A 208 -33.52 -1.57 -5.65
C ARG A 208 -34.69 -0.75 -5.07
N ASP A 209 -34.68 -0.51 -3.78
CA ASP A 209 -35.76 0.21 -3.11
C ASP A 209 -35.53 1.73 -3.08
N CYS A 210 -34.39 2.17 -3.67
CA CYS A 210 -33.98 3.57 -3.76
C CYS A 210 -34.11 4.17 -5.17
N SER A 211 -34.61 3.40 -6.14
CA SER A 211 -34.76 3.83 -7.54
C SER A 211 -36.18 4.23 -7.89
#